data_caff0c50fc8911b61a5d4b425e6aea3f
#
_entry.id   caff0c50fc8911b61a5d4b425e6aea3f
#
_cell.length_a   1.000
_cell.length_b   1.000
_cell.length_c   1.000
_cell.angle_alpha   90.00
_cell.angle_beta   90.00
_cell.angle_gamma   90.00
#
_symmetry.space_group_name_H-M   'P 1'
#
loop_
_entity.id
_entity.type
_entity.pdbx_description
1 polymer ?
#
loop_
_entity_poly.entity_id
_entity_poly.type
_entity_poly.pdbx_seq_one_letter_code
_entity_poly.pdbx_strand_id
1 'polypeptide(L)'
;MGPLSKRYANDMHLSPGQTAILVAMPIFVGSIARVPVGALTDKFGGRLMFTVILGITAPLVLLTGVVGQLNTFPLLVVVAFFLGIAGTVFAIGIPFCSAWYESHRKGFATGVFGAGMVGTAVSAFFTPRLVAATGYFMTHVIVAVIVAVSALLCWLLLRDSPARAGVVAEPAMPKLKAAFKLKVTWQLCFLYAVVFGAFVAFSNYLPTYLANVYSYDPTAAGTRTAGFALAAVIARPVGGTLADRFGPKIITLLSFGGTIVLAMLVALQPSGEHVYGPLFLLMALFLGLGTGGVFGWVGRATPAKNVGTVGGIIAAAGGLGGYFPPLVMGATYDPESNSYFVGLTLLAVFCLAAFLLALVVRHGGRKAEK
;
A
#
# COMPACT_ATOMS: atom_id res chain seq x y z
N MET A 1 -5.24 8.17 9.19
CA MET A 1 -6.42 8.67 8.46
C MET A 1 -7.48 7.60 8.29
N GLY A 2 -7.25 6.49 7.56
CA GLY A 2 -8.26 5.46 7.29
C GLY A 2 -9.08 4.99 8.51
N PRO A 3 -8.46 4.49 9.59
CA PRO A 3 -9.20 4.01 10.78
C PRO A 3 -10.06 5.06 11.48
N LEU A 4 -9.83 6.35 11.23
CA LEU A 4 -10.55 7.47 11.83
C LEU A 4 -11.42 8.25 10.83
N SER A 5 -11.53 7.75 9.59
CA SER A 5 -12.25 8.42 8.50
C SER A 5 -13.71 8.74 8.85
N LYS A 6 -14.41 7.78 9.47
CA LYS A 6 -15.80 7.98 9.89
C LYS A 6 -15.94 9.04 10.98
N ARG A 7 -14.98 9.12 11.90
CA ARG A 7 -14.95 10.18 12.92
C ARG A 7 -14.81 11.55 12.26
N TYR A 8 -13.83 11.73 11.37
CA TYR A 8 -13.68 13.00 10.64
C TYR A 8 -14.93 13.37 9.85
N ALA A 9 -15.54 12.36 9.19
CA ALA A 9 -16.79 12.58 8.45
C ALA A 9 -17.92 13.10 9.35
N ASN A 10 -18.06 12.53 10.53
CA ASN A 10 -19.09 12.93 11.49
C ASN A 10 -18.78 14.29 12.13
N ASP A 11 -17.56 14.46 12.66
CA ASP A 11 -17.17 15.66 13.42
C ASP A 11 -17.16 16.93 12.54
N MET A 12 -16.84 16.79 11.24
CA MET A 12 -16.72 17.88 10.27
C MET A 12 -17.84 17.91 9.22
N HIS A 13 -18.85 17.04 9.32
CA HIS A 13 -19.95 16.90 8.37
C HIS A 13 -19.46 16.76 6.90
N LEU A 14 -18.41 15.91 6.71
CA LEU A 14 -17.80 15.74 5.40
C LEU A 14 -18.69 14.95 4.46
N SER A 15 -18.73 15.38 3.20
CA SER A 15 -19.30 14.58 2.13
C SER A 15 -18.48 13.29 1.90
N PRO A 16 -19.07 12.26 1.25
CA PRO A 16 -18.34 11.04 0.88
C PRO A 16 -17.08 11.34 0.05
N GLY A 17 -17.16 12.29 -0.88
CA GLY A 17 -16.01 12.74 -1.68
C GLY A 17 -14.91 13.40 -0.85
N GLN A 18 -15.27 14.26 0.11
CA GLN A 18 -14.31 14.90 1.01
C GLN A 18 -13.61 13.85 1.91
N THR A 19 -14.37 12.90 2.44
CA THR A 19 -13.81 11.78 3.23
C THR A 19 -12.84 10.95 2.39
N ALA A 20 -13.18 10.67 1.14
CA ALA A 20 -12.32 9.94 0.21
C ALA A 20 -11.02 10.70 -0.09
N ILE A 21 -11.08 12.02 -0.33
CA ILE A 21 -9.90 12.86 -0.53
C ILE A 21 -8.98 12.80 0.70
N LEU A 22 -9.54 12.92 1.90
CA LEU A 22 -8.76 12.89 3.15
C LEU A 22 -8.01 11.57 3.32
N VAL A 23 -8.65 10.44 3.01
CA VAL A 23 -8.04 9.10 3.10
C VAL A 23 -7.00 8.88 2.00
N ALA A 24 -7.26 9.38 0.78
CA ALA A 24 -6.41 9.15 -0.38
C ALA A 24 -5.15 10.05 -0.39
N MET A 25 -5.22 11.25 0.17
CA MET A 25 -4.15 12.24 0.08
C MET A 25 -2.78 11.74 0.58
N PRO A 26 -2.65 11.06 1.74
CA PRO A 26 -1.37 10.50 2.17
C PRO A 26 -0.83 9.44 1.22
N ILE A 27 -1.71 8.66 0.57
CA ILE A 27 -1.33 7.62 -0.38
C ILE A 27 -0.70 8.25 -1.63
N PHE A 28 -1.29 9.34 -2.12
CA PHE A 28 -0.79 10.09 -3.27
C PHE A 28 0.64 10.58 -3.04
N VAL A 29 0.85 11.33 -1.97
CA VAL A 29 2.18 11.88 -1.65
C VAL A 29 3.18 10.77 -1.36
N GLY A 30 2.79 9.77 -0.56
CA GLY A 30 3.64 8.65 -0.24
C GLY A 30 4.09 7.86 -1.48
N SER A 31 3.29 7.85 -2.53
CA SER A 31 3.63 7.16 -3.78
C SER A 31 4.59 7.97 -4.65
N ILE A 32 4.31 9.24 -4.87
CA ILE A 32 5.16 10.12 -5.71
C ILE A 32 6.51 10.37 -5.04
N ALA A 33 6.50 10.66 -3.75
CA ALA A 33 7.71 10.97 -3.00
C ALA A 33 8.67 9.76 -2.83
N ARG A 34 8.25 8.54 -3.16
CA ARG A 34 9.16 7.36 -3.22
C ARG A 34 10.32 7.58 -4.18
N VAL A 35 10.10 8.25 -5.30
CA VAL A 35 11.15 8.46 -6.31
C VAL A 35 12.27 9.36 -5.77
N PRO A 36 12.01 10.60 -5.31
CA PRO A 36 13.06 11.43 -4.75
C PRO A 36 13.66 10.85 -3.45
N VAL A 37 12.85 10.25 -2.57
CA VAL A 37 13.35 9.64 -1.33
C VAL A 37 14.24 8.42 -1.63
N GLY A 38 13.91 7.61 -2.63
CA GLY A 38 14.78 6.53 -3.09
C GLY A 38 16.15 7.06 -3.56
N ALA A 39 16.16 8.11 -4.40
CA ALA A 39 17.39 8.74 -4.86
C ALA A 39 18.22 9.35 -3.70
N LEU A 40 17.55 9.96 -2.72
CA LEU A 40 18.20 10.47 -1.50
C LEU A 40 18.76 9.31 -0.65
N THR A 41 18.07 8.18 -0.60
CA THR A 41 18.55 6.97 0.10
C THR A 41 19.82 6.44 -0.54
N ASP A 42 19.91 6.43 -1.86
CA ASP A 42 21.13 6.03 -2.57
C ASP A 42 22.31 6.99 -2.24
N LYS A 43 22.02 8.27 -2.06
CA LYS A 43 23.04 9.29 -1.75
C LYS A 43 23.45 9.30 -0.28
N PHE A 44 22.49 9.33 0.64
CA PHE A 44 22.74 9.60 2.07
C PHE A 44 22.74 8.34 2.95
N GLY A 45 22.22 7.22 2.48
CA GLY A 45 22.12 5.99 3.23
C GLY A 45 20.74 5.75 3.85
N GLY A 46 20.47 4.46 4.06
CA GLY A 46 19.19 4.06 4.62
C GLY A 46 19.05 4.44 6.08
N ARG A 47 20.12 4.33 6.89
CA ARG A 47 20.09 4.74 8.30
C ARG A 47 19.62 6.18 8.47
N LEU A 48 20.27 7.12 7.77
CA LEU A 48 19.92 8.54 7.87
C LEU A 48 18.52 8.79 7.33
N MET A 49 18.17 8.20 6.20
CA MET A 49 16.87 8.41 5.57
C MET A 49 15.71 7.85 6.40
N PHE A 50 15.84 6.67 7.03
CA PHE A 50 14.84 6.17 7.99
C PHE A 50 14.66 7.14 9.14
N THR A 51 15.76 7.60 9.73
CA THR A 51 15.73 8.53 10.87
C THR A 51 15.04 9.84 10.51
N VAL A 52 15.38 10.42 9.37
CA VAL A 52 14.82 11.72 8.90
C VAL A 52 13.33 11.57 8.59
N ILE A 53 12.94 10.53 7.82
CA ILE A 53 11.52 10.35 7.46
C ILE A 53 10.66 10.08 8.69
N LEU A 54 11.09 9.22 9.61
CA LEU A 54 10.36 8.97 10.85
C LEU A 54 10.37 10.20 11.76
N GLY A 55 11.50 10.92 11.84
CA GLY A 55 11.63 12.16 12.61
C GLY A 55 10.69 13.26 12.13
N ILE A 56 10.48 13.39 10.81
CA ILE A 56 9.49 14.32 10.24
C ILE A 56 8.06 13.78 10.43
N THR A 57 7.85 12.48 10.37
CA THR A 57 6.52 11.87 10.53
C THR A 57 5.96 12.06 11.94
N ALA A 58 6.79 11.96 12.98
CA ALA A 58 6.34 12.08 14.36
C ALA A 58 5.62 13.42 14.67
N PRO A 59 6.20 14.60 14.38
CA PRO A 59 5.49 15.86 14.58
C PRO A 59 4.27 16.03 13.65
N LEU A 60 4.28 15.45 12.46
CA LEU A 60 3.11 15.47 11.56
C LEU A 60 1.94 14.64 12.11
N VAL A 61 2.23 13.51 12.76
CA VAL A 61 1.20 12.73 13.49
C VAL A 61 0.61 13.56 14.63
N LEU A 62 1.46 14.23 15.42
CA LEU A 62 0.99 15.10 16.50
C LEU A 62 0.16 16.26 15.95
N LEU A 63 0.62 16.90 14.87
CA LEU A 63 -0.10 17.97 14.19
C LEU A 63 -1.47 17.50 13.66
N THR A 64 -1.57 16.25 13.18
CA THR A 64 -2.85 15.65 12.82
C THR A 64 -3.81 15.60 14.01
N GLY A 65 -3.30 15.27 15.21
CA GLY A 65 -4.06 15.29 16.45
C GLY A 65 -4.57 16.68 16.81
N VAL A 66 -3.75 17.72 16.68
CA VAL A 66 -4.13 19.12 16.94
C VAL A 66 -5.15 19.61 15.93
N VAL A 67 -4.84 19.47 14.64
CA VAL A 67 -5.69 19.99 13.55
C VAL A 67 -7.05 19.29 13.48
N GLY A 68 -7.07 17.99 13.78
CA GLY A 68 -8.34 17.24 13.83
C GLY A 68 -9.29 17.72 14.93
N GLN A 69 -8.79 18.34 16.01
CA GLN A 69 -9.63 18.97 17.03
C GLN A 69 -10.19 20.33 16.58
N LEU A 70 -9.52 21.01 15.66
CA LEU A 70 -9.99 22.28 15.11
C LEU A 70 -11.15 22.13 14.12
N ASN A 71 -11.50 20.91 13.75
CA ASN A 71 -12.58 20.57 12.81
C ASN A 71 -12.50 21.35 11.49
N THR A 72 -11.28 21.59 10.99
CA THR A 72 -11.03 22.36 9.77
C THR A 72 -10.55 21.44 8.65
N PHE A 73 -11.46 21.05 7.76
CA PHE A 73 -11.20 20.12 6.65
C PHE A 73 -9.99 20.52 5.77
N PRO A 74 -9.88 21.77 5.25
CA PRO A 74 -8.76 22.14 4.38
C PRO A 74 -7.41 21.97 5.07
N LEU A 75 -7.31 22.36 6.35
CA LEU A 75 -6.08 22.25 7.13
C LEU A 75 -5.72 20.78 7.38
N LEU A 76 -6.71 19.93 7.65
CA LEU A 76 -6.50 18.50 7.84
C LEU A 76 -6.01 17.83 6.53
N VAL A 77 -6.51 18.25 5.36
CA VAL A 77 -6.02 17.77 4.05
C VAL A 77 -4.56 18.18 3.82
N VAL A 78 -4.19 19.41 4.17
CA VAL A 78 -2.78 19.87 4.09
C VAL A 78 -1.87 19.02 4.98
N VAL A 79 -2.29 18.77 6.22
CA VAL A 79 -1.50 17.91 7.12
C VAL A 79 -1.44 16.47 6.60
N ALA A 80 -2.55 15.93 6.07
CA ALA A 80 -2.60 14.61 5.46
C ALA A 80 -1.66 14.50 4.25
N PHE A 81 -1.54 15.57 3.44
CA PHE A 81 -0.59 15.66 2.36
C PHE A 81 0.85 15.46 2.85
N PHE A 82 1.29 16.23 3.84
CA PHE A 82 2.65 16.10 4.38
C PHE A 82 2.85 14.76 5.12
N LEU A 83 1.84 14.26 5.83
CA LEU A 83 1.89 12.97 6.51
C LEU A 83 2.15 11.80 5.53
N GLY A 84 1.76 11.97 4.26
CA GLY A 84 2.03 11.00 3.20
C GLY A 84 3.50 10.63 3.05
N ILE A 85 4.44 11.49 3.50
CA ILE A 85 5.88 11.20 3.44
C ILE A 85 6.24 9.90 4.17
N ALA A 86 5.48 9.50 5.20
CA ALA A 86 5.65 8.24 5.90
C ALA A 86 5.58 7.02 4.96
N GLY A 87 4.78 7.09 3.89
CA GLY A 87 4.65 6.03 2.88
C GLY A 87 5.91 5.80 2.04
N THR A 88 6.90 6.70 2.12
CA THR A 88 8.17 6.58 1.39
C THR A 88 9.15 5.61 2.03
N VAL A 89 8.91 5.17 3.27
CA VAL A 89 9.76 4.19 4.00
C VAL A 89 10.00 2.93 3.17
N PHE A 90 9.07 2.55 2.31
CA PHE A 90 9.23 1.41 1.40
C PHE A 90 10.38 1.62 0.39
N ALA A 91 10.58 2.83 -0.09
CA ALA A 91 11.68 3.15 -1.01
C ALA A 91 13.04 3.14 -0.31
N ILE A 92 13.08 3.30 1.00
CA ILE A 92 14.30 3.22 1.81
C ILE A 92 14.60 1.76 2.18
N GLY A 93 13.60 1.03 2.67
CA GLY A 93 13.78 -0.27 3.30
C GLY A 93 14.16 -1.38 2.34
N ILE A 94 13.57 -1.41 1.14
CA ILE A 94 13.89 -2.44 0.14
C ILE A 94 15.38 -2.43 -0.23
N PRO A 95 15.98 -1.31 -0.70
CA PRO A 95 17.41 -1.28 -1.01
C PRO A 95 18.28 -1.45 0.25
N PHE A 96 17.89 -0.88 1.38
CA PHE A 96 18.63 -1.00 2.64
C PHE A 96 18.75 -2.46 3.08
N CYS A 97 17.65 -3.19 3.18
CA CYS A 97 17.66 -4.60 3.56
C CYS A 97 18.38 -5.47 2.53
N SER A 98 18.16 -5.23 1.24
CA SER A 98 18.80 -5.99 0.17
C SER A 98 20.30 -5.83 0.12
N ALA A 99 20.85 -4.70 0.57
CA ALA A 99 22.29 -4.43 0.55
C ALA A 99 23.09 -5.29 1.55
N TRP A 100 22.42 -5.91 2.53
CA TRP A 100 23.05 -6.80 3.53
C TRP A 100 23.12 -8.25 3.09
N TYR A 101 22.47 -8.62 1.98
CA TYR A 101 22.34 -10.00 1.53
C TYR A 101 22.92 -10.21 0.13
N GLU A 102 23.50 -11.37 -0.09
CA GLU A 102 23.94 -11.83 -1.40
C GLU A 102 22.76 -11.93 -2.39
N SER A 103 23.05 -11.89 -3.67
CA SER A 103 22.04 -11.82 -4.75
C SER A 103 20.96 -12.90 -4.65
N HIS A 104 21.32 -14.12 -4.21
CA HIS A 104 20.38 -15.23 -4.07
C HIS A 104 19.45 -15.12 -2.85
N ARG A 105 19.77 -14.27 -1.86
CA ARG A 105 18.98 -14.05 -0.63
C ARG A 105 18.26 -12.71 -0.58
N LYS A 106 18.42 -11.84 -1.58
CA LYS A 106 17.75 -10.52 -1.61
C LYS A 106 16.24 -10.61 -1.57
N GLY A 107 15.65 -11.65 -2.18
CA GLY A 107 14.22 -11.90 -2.13
C GLY A 107 13.71 -12.16 -0.71
N PHE A 108 14.45 -12.95 0.08
CA PHE A 108 14.13 -13.17 1.50
C PHE A 108 14.18 -11.86 2.30
N ALA A 109 15.25 -11.07 2.15
CA ALA A 109 15.41 -9.80 2.86
C ALA A 109 14.27 -8.80 2.56
N THR A 110 13.88 -8.69 1.28
CA THR A 110 12.75 -7.83 0.87
C THR A 110 11.40 -8.37 1.33
N GLY A 111 11.27 -9.69 1.42
CA GLY A 111 10.08 -10.36 1.97
C GLY A 111 9.90 -10.07 3.46
N VAL A 112 10.96 -10.18 4.25
CA VAL A 112 10.96 -9.84 5.69
C VAL A 112 10.61 -8.36 5.90
N PHE A 113 11.23 -7.46 5.12
CA PHE A 113 10.87 -6.04 5.17
C PHE A 113 9.39 -5.82 4.79
N GLY A 114 8.92 -6.53 3.76
CA GLY A 114 7.53 -6.48 3.30
C GLY A 114 6.52 -6.95 4.36
N ALA A 115 6.92 -7.85 5.27
CA ALA A 115 6.10 -8.28 6.39
C ALA A 115 5.78 -7.13 7.37
N GLY A 116 6.56 -6.04 7.36
CA GLY A 116 6.26 -4.80 8.10
C GLY A 116 4.91 -4.17 7.72
N MET A 117 4.33 -4.52 6.57
CA MET A 117 2.97 -4.11 6.20
C MET A 117 1.88 -4.62 7.16
N VAL A 118 2.19 -5.59 8.04
CA VAL A 118 1.35 -5.96 9.19
C VAL A 118 1.01 -4.74 10.05
N GLY A 119 1.86 -3.71 10.07
CA GLY A 119 1.56 -2.42 10.69
C GLY A 119 0.23 -1.80 10.26
N THR A 120 -0.24 -2.06 9.04
CA THR A 120 -1.57 -1.63 8.58
C THR A 120 -2.68 -2.31 9.39
N ALA A 121 -2.57 -3.62 9.61
CA ALA A 121 -3.51 -4.38 10.44
C ALA A 121 -3.46 -3.93 11.90
N VAL A 122 -2.25 -3.73 12.43
CA VAL A 122 -2.03 -3.20 13.80
C VAL A 122 -2.70 -1.83 13.95
N SER A 123 -2.49 -0.92 13.00
CA SER A 123 -3.12 0.41 13.02
C SER A 123 -4.65 0.32 12.93
N ALA A 124 -5.19 -0.50 12.03
CA ALA A 124 -6.64 -0.66 11.89
C ALA A 124 -7.28 -1.21 13.16
N PHE A 125 -6.61 -2.15 13.84
CA PHE A 125 -7.11 -2.77 15.07
C PHE A 125 -6.98 -1.87 16.29
N PHE A 126 -5.78 -1.30 16.51
CA PHE A 126 -5.49 -0.57 17.74
C PHE A 126 -5.94 0.89 17.73
N THR A 127 -5.92 1.59 16.58
CA THR A 127 -6.23 3.03 16.55
C THR A 127 -7.63 3.35 17.07
N PRO A 128 -8.72 2.68 16.64
CA PRO A 128 -10.05 2.95 17.17
C PRO A 128 -10.16 2.64 18.68
N ARG A 129 -9.50 1.59 19.15
CA ARG A 129 -9.47 1.20 20.57
C ARG A 129 -8.72 2.20 21.43
N LEU A 130 -7.58 2.69 20.96
CA LEU A 130 -6.83 3.74 21.63
C LEU A 130 -7.66 5.02 21.73
N VAL A 131 -8.36 5.39 20.65
CA VAL A 131 -9.24 6.56 20.68
C VAL A 131 -10.38 6.39 21.67
N ALA A 132 -10.96 5.20 21.77
CA ALA A 132 -12.01 4.92 22.75
C ALA A 132 -11.48 4.95 24.20
N ALA A 133 -10.26 4.48 24.43
CA ALA A 133 -9.66 4.38 25.77
C ALA A 133 -9.01 5.70 26.25
N THR A 134 -8.32 6.41 25.36
CA THR A 134 -7.48 7.57 25.75
C THR A 134 -7.94 8.89 25.12
N GLY A 135 -8.91 8.83 24.23
CA GLY A 135 -9.36 9.98 23.46
C GLY A 135 -8.51 10.25 22.21
N TYR A 136 -9.05 11.09 21.34
CA TYR A 136 -8.50 11.35 20.02
C TYR A 136 -7.08 11.95 20.06
N PHE A 137 -6.90 13.04 20.83
CA PHE A 137 -5.60 13.73 20.88
C PHE A 137 -4.51 12.85 21.51
N MET A 138 -4.81 12.21 22.63
CA MET A 138 -3.83 11.35 23.32
C MET A 138 -3.40 10.16 22.45
N THR A 139 -4.30 9.61 21.64
CA THR A 139 -3.95 8.57 20.65
C THR A 139 -2.88 9.08 19.68
N HIS A 140 -2.99 10.32 19.18
CA HIS A 140 -1.97 10.89 18.29
C HIS A 140 -0.65 11.17 19.01
N VAL A 141 -0.70 11.58 20.29
CA VAL A 141 0.51 11.71 21.12
C VAL A 141 1.21 10.36 21.27
N ILE A 142 0.47 9.31 21.64
CA ILE A 142 1.03 7.95 21.78
C ILE A 142 1.69 7.49 20.48
N VAL A 143 1.00 7.62 19.35
CA VAL A 143 1.54 7.22 18.05
C VAL A 143 2.75 8.08 17.67
N ALA A 144 2.72 9.39 17.90
CA ALA A 144 3.84 10.27 17.62
C ALA A 144 5.08 9.89 18.45
N VAL A 145 4.90 9.56 19.74
CA VAL A 145 5.99 9.08 20.60
C VAL A 145 6.56 7.76 20.10
N ILE A 146 5.72 6.80 19.71
CA ILE A 146 6.17 5.51 19.14
C ILE A 146 6.99 5.76 17.88
N VAL A 147 6.55 6.65 16.98
CA VAL A 147 7.28 6.98 15.75
C VAL A 147 8.60 7.70 16.06
N ALA A 148 8.61 8.64 17.02
CA ALA A 148 9.82 9.33 17.46
C ALA A 148 10.85 8.37 18.09
N VAL A 149 10.40 7.45 18.95
CA VAL A 149 11.24 6.39 19.51
C VAL A 149 11.76 5.48 18.39
N SER A 150 10.94 5.13 17.41
CA SER A 150 11.37 4.35 16.25
C SER A 150 12.44 5.10 15.43
N ALA A 151 12.32 6.42 15.25
CA ALA A 151 13.33 7.25 14.60
C ALA A 151 14.66 7.21 15.38
N LEU A 152 14.60 7.34 16.71
CA LEU A 152 15.77 7.25 17.58
C LEU A 152 16.41 5.87 17.52
N LEU A 153 15.63 4.80 17.56
CA LEU A 153 16.13 3.42 17.43
C LEU A 153 16.77 3.19 16.06
N CYS A 154 16.19 3.71 14.98
CA CYS A 154 16.82 3.68 13.65
C CYS A 154 18.17 4.39 13.65
N TRP A 155 18.27 5.56 14.29
CA TRP A 155 19.54 6.29 14.41
C TRP A 155 20.59 5.53 15.23
N LEU A 156 20.21 4.92 16.33
CA LEU A 156 21.13 4.25 17.25
C LEU A 156 21.56 2.86 16.76
N LEU A 157 20.63 2.07 16.23
CA LEU A 157 20.83 0.64 15.97
C LEU A 157 21.10 0.33 14.50
N LEU A 158 20.55 1.08 13.54
CA LEU A 158 20.77 0.78 12.14
C LEU A 158 22.19 1.16 11.70
N ARG A 159 22.71 0.39 10.77
CA ARG A 159 23.98 0.66 10.09
C ARG A 159 23.79 0.43 8.60
N ASP A 160 24.40 1.25 7.78
CA ASP A 160 24.42 1.01 6.33
C ASP A 160 25.38 -0.15 6.02
N SER A 161 25.05 -0.94 5.00
CA SER A 161 25.86 -2.07 4.60
C SER A 161 27.26 -1.65 4.17
N PRO A 162 28.34 -2.37 4.57
CA PRO A 162 29.71 -2.11 4.12
C PRO A 162 29.85 -2.17 2.59
N ALA A 163 29.02 -2.96 1.91
CA ALA A 163 28.99 -3.04 0.44
C ALA A 163 28.67 -1.69 -0.24
N ARG A 164 28.17 -0.72 0.52
CA ARG A 164 27.91 0.65 0.05
C ARG A 164 29.18 1.52 0.08
N ALA A 165 30.15 1.21 0.94
CA ALA A 165 31.37 1.97 1.02
C ALA A 165 32.16 1.85 -0.29
N GLY A 166 32.35 2.97 -0.99
CA GLY A 166 33.04 3.00 -2.29
C GLY A 166 32.15 2.88 -3.53
N VAL A 167 30.84 2.64 -3.38
CA VAL A 167 29.93 2.68 -4.53
C VAL A 167 29.61 4.13 -4.84
N VAL A 168 30.16 4.64 -5.94
CA VAL A 168 29.73 5.93 -6.51
C VAL A 168 28.29 5.75 -6.98
N ALA A 169 27.36 6.52 -6.42
CA ALA A 169 25.98 6.48 -6.84
C ALA A 169 25.90 6.89 -8.32
N GLU A 170 25.63 5.93 -9.20
CA GLU A 170 25.41 6.25 -10.61
C GLU A 170 24.21 7.17 -10.75
N PRO A 171 24.24 8.14 -11.68
CA PRO A 171 23.12 9.04 -11.90
C PRO A 171 21.82 8.26 -12.09
N ALA A 172 20.80 8.56 -11.27
CA ALA A 172 19.53 7.85 -11.30
C ALA A 172 18.76 8.10 -12.62
N MET A 173 18.94 9.27 -13.24
CA MET A 173 18.19 9.67 -14.43
C MET A 173 18.41 8.78 -15.66
N PRO A 174 19.64 8.37 -16.02
CA PRO A 174 19.86 7.43 -17.11
C PRO A 174 19.22 6.06 -16.87
N LYS A 175 19.31 5.56 -15.62
CA LYS A 175 18.67 4.27 -15.24
C LYS A 175 17.14 4.35 -15.32
N LEU A 176 16.54 5.44 -14.83
CA LEU A 176 15.11 5.71 -14.94
C LEU A 176 14.67 5.78 -16.40
N LYS A 177 15.39 6.56 -17.23
CA LYS A 177 15.08 6.65 -18.67
C LYS A 177 15.17 5.29 -19.37
N ALA A 178 16.16 4.47 -19.03
CA ALA A 178 16.27 3.11 -19.56
C ALA A 178 15.12 2.21 -19.13
N ALA A 179 14.71 2.27 -17.85
CA ALA A 179 13.59 1.50 -17.33
C ALA A 179 12.25 1.92 -17.95
N PHE A 180 12.00 3.21 -18.13
CA PHE A 180 10.79 3.75 -18.77
C PHE A 180 10.66 3.38 -20.26
N LYS A 181 11.77 3.11 -20.95
CA LYS A 181 11.74 2.63 -22.36
C LYS A 181 11.27 1.16 -22.49
N LEU A 182 11.30 0.40 -21.41
CA LEU A 182 10.89 -1.01 -21.44
C LEU A 182 9.35 -1.10 -21.41
N LYS A 183 8.74 -1.69 -22.44
CA LYS A 183 7.30 -1.94 -22.50
C LYS A 183 6.81 -2.73 -21.30
N VAL A 184 7.59 -3.70 -20.83
CA VAL A 184 7.26 -4.53 -19.67
C VAL A 184 7.14 -3.71 -18.38
N THR A 185 7.88 -2.62 -18.23
CA THR A 185 7.74 -1.72 -17.07
C THR A 185 6.32 -1.20 -16.96
N TRP A 186 5.76 -0.65 -18.03
CA TRP A 186 4.39 -0.11 -18.04
C TRP A 186 3.33 -1.18 -17.85
N GLN A 187 3.53 -2.34 -18.44
CA GLN A 187 2.64 -3.48 -18.28
C GLN A 187 2.57 -3.92 -16.80
N LEU A 188 3.73 -4.13 -16.18
CA LEU A 188 3.79 -4.53 -14.77
C LEU A 188 3.38 -3.40 -13.82
N CYS A 189 3.62 -2.13 -14.18
CA CYS A 189 3.09 -0.98 -13.44
C CYS A 189 1.57 -1.01 -13.37
N PHE A 190 0.90 -1.24 -14.49
CA PHE A 190 -0.56 -1.32 -14.52
C PHE A 190 -1.08 -2.51 -13.71
N LEU A 191 -0.51 -3.71 -13.91
CA LEU A 191 -0.90 -4.89 -13.15
C LEU A 191 -0.74 -4.67 -11.63
N TYR A 192 0.39 -4.09 -11.23
CA TYR A 192 0.66 -3.84 -9.82
C TYR A 192 -0.18 -2.69 -9.25
N ALA A 193 -0.43 -1.65 -10.05
CA ALA A 193 -1.33 -0.55 -9.66
C ALA A 193 -2.76 -1.06 -9.38
N VAL A 194 -3.24 -2.04 -10.14
CA VAL A 194 -4.57 -2.62 -9.89
C VAL A 194 -4.55 -3.50 -8.65
N VAL A 195 -3.66 -4.50 -8.54
CA VAL A 195 -3.72 -5.47 -7.45
C VAL A 195 -3.24 -4.90 -6.11
N PHE A 196 -2.10 -4.22 -6.09
CA PHE A 196 -1.58 -3.60 -4.86
C PHE A 196 -2.36 -2.33 -4.50
N GLY A 197 -2.77 -1.58 -5.52
CA GLY A 197 -3.62 -0.41 -5.35
C GLY A 197 -4.96 -0.77 -4.72
N ALA A 198 -5.63 -1.83 -5.16
CA ALA A 198 -6.86 -2.32 -4.55
C ALA A 198 -6.62 -2.73 -3.08
N PHE A 199 -5.54 -3.45 -2.77
CA PHE A 199 -5.18 -3.79 -1.39
C PHE A 199 -5.01 -2.54 -0.52
N VAL A 200 -4.25 -1.54 -0.97
CA VAL A 200 -4.02 -0.30 -0.23
C VAL A 200 -5.32 0.48 -0.06
N ALA A 201 -6.12 0.57 -1.10
CA ALA A 201 -7.40 1.27 -1.08
C ALA A 201 -8.35 0.66 -0.05
N PHE A 202 -8.57 -0.66 -0.11
CA PHE A 202 -9.44 -1.35 0.85
C PHE A 202 -8.90 -1.29 2.27
N SER A 203 -7.60 -1.47 2.48
CA SER A 203 -7.00 -1.35 3.81
C SER A 203 -7.23 0.03 4.47
N ASN A 204 -7.44 1.08 3.68
CA ASN A 204 -7.69 2.43 4.19
C ASN A 204 -9.17 2.84 4.17
N TYR A 205 -9.94 2.37 3.19
CA TYR A 205 -11.33 2.80 2.99
C TYR A 205 -12.36 1.81 3.55
N LEU A 206 -11.97 0.56 3.81
CA LEU A 206 -12.87 -0.49 4.34
C LEU A 206 -13.56 -0.07 5.66
N PRO A 207 -12.92 0.63 6.61
CA PRO A 207 -13.63 1.12 7.79
C PRO A 207 -14.82 2.01 7.42
N THR A 208 -14.66 2.92 6.46
CA THR A 208 -15.73 3.79 5.95
C THR A 208 -16.83 2.97 5.28
N TYR A 209 -16.46 2.02 4.43
CA TYR A 209 -17.39 1.12 3.75
C TYR A 209 -18.25 0.35 4.76
N LEU A 210 -17.60 -0.32 5.74
CA LEU A 210 -18.29 -1.12 6.75
C LEU A 210 -19.23 -0.27 7.64
N ALA A 211 -18.80 0.95 7.97
CA ALA A 211 -19.63 1.86 8.73
C ALA A 211 -20.85 2.37 7.95
N ASN A 212 -20.71 2.63 6.65
CA ASN A 212 -21.80 3.15 5.83
C ASN A 212 -22.79 2.06 5.41
N VAL A 213 -22.28 0.88 4.98
CA VAL A 213 -23.12 -0.21 4.45
C VAL A 213 -23.71 -1.07 5.56
N TYR A 214 -22.91 -1.41 6.58
CA TYR A 214 -23.30 -2.35 7.63
C TYR A 214 -23.42 -1.72 9.02
N SER A 215 -23.34 -0.39 9.12
CA SER A 215 -23.49 0.37 10.37
C SER A 215 -22.56 -0.06 11.50
N TYR A 216 -21.36 -0.55 11.16
CA TYR A 216 -20.37 -0.94 12.17
C TYR A 216 -19.84 0.27 12.92
N ASP A 217 -19.66 0.10 14.23
CA ASP A 217 -18.89 1.03 15.04
C ASP A 217 -17.39 1.01 14.64
N PRO A 218 -16.63 2.07 14.97
CA PRO A 218 -15.23 2.18 14.55
C PRO A 218 -14.33 1.03 15.00
N THR A 219 -14.62 0.44 16.18
CA THR A 219 -13.82 -0.66 16.74
C THR A 219 -14.07 -1.97 15.99
N ALA A 220 -15.34 -2.28 15.72
CA ALA A 220 -15.74 -3.45 14.96
C ALA A 220 -15.29 -3.35 13.48
N ALA A 221 -15.43 -2.19 12.84
CA ALA A 221 -14.92 -1.93 11.50
C ALA A 221 -13.39 -2.07 11.45
N GLY A 222 -12.68 -1.56 12.45
CA GLY A 222 -11.22 -1.67 12.58
C GLY A 222 -10.75 -3.12 12.70
N THR A 223 -11.47 -3.97 13.47
CA THR A 223 -11.15 -5.40 13.60
C THR A 223 -11.23 -6.13 12.27
N ARG A 224 -12.29 -5.90 11.50
CA ARG A 224 -12.51 -6.54 10.20
C ARG A 224 -11.50 -6.06 9.15
N THR A 225 -11.20 -4.77 9.18
CA THR A 225 -10.15 -4.18 8.33
C THR A 225 -8.77 -4.74 8.67
N ALA A 226 -8.48 -4.96 9.96
CA ALA A 226 -7.24 -5.61 10.38
C ALA A 226 -7.16 -7.05 9.86
N GLY A 227 -8.25 -7.81 9.94
CA GLY A 227 -8.34 -9.17 9.36
C GLY A 227 -8.09 -9.17 7.85
N PHE A 228 -8.71 -8.25 7.12
CA PHE A 228 -8.48 -8.05 5.67
C PHE A 228 -6.99 -7.77 5.38
N ALA A 229 -6.41 -6.79 6.05
CA ALA A 229 -5.02 -6.40 5.84
C ALA A 229 -4.05 -7.54 6.16
N LEU A 230 -4.29 -8.26 7.28
CA LEU A 230 -3.46 -9.39 7.69
C LEU A 230 -3.53 -10.54 6.68
N ALA A 231 -4.72 -10.90 6.22
CA ALA A 231 -4.91 -11.95 5.22
C ALA A 231 -4.14 -11.63 3.93
N ALA A 232 -4.21 -10.39 3.43
CA ALA A 232 -3.48 -9.97 2.24
C ALA A 232 -1.96 -9.99 2.45
N VAL A 233 -1.46 -9.55 3.61
CA VAL A 233 -0.03 -9.54 3.92
C VAL A 233 0.52 -10.95 4.01
N ILE A 234 -0.21 -11.89 4.62
CA ILE A 234 0.18 -13.31 4.70
C ILE A 234 0.14 -13.97 3.31
N ALA A 235 -0.86 -13.67 2.49
CA ALA A 235 -0.98 -14.24 1.16
C ALA A 235 0.12 -13.76 0.19
N ARG A 236 0.75 -12.62 0.43
CA ARG A 236 1.77 -12.05 -0.45
C ARG A 236 3.02 -12.94 -0.64
N PRO A 237 3.71 -13.39 0.42
CA PRO A 237 4.84 -14.31 0.25
C PRO A 237 4.40 -15.66 -0.34
N VAL A 238 3.20 -16.13 -0.01
CA VAL A 238 2.62 -17.35 -0.61
C VAL A 238 2.47 -17.15 -2.11
N GLY A 239 1.93 -16.03 -2.56
CA GLY A 239 1.81 -15.68 -3.98
C GLY A 239 3.16 -15.62 -4.70
N GLY A 240 4.20 -15.08 -4.05
CA GLY A 240 5.57 -15.08 -4.56
C GLY A 240 6.12 -16.51 -4.72
N THR A 241 6.00 -17.35 -3.71
CA THR A 241 6.45 -18.76 -3.74
C THR A 241 5.70 -19.57 -4.80
N LEU A 242 4.39 -19.40 -4.91
CA LEU A 242 3.58 -20.04 -5.94
C LEU A 242 3.96 -19.53 -7.34
N ALA A 243 4.28 -18.25 -7.50
CA ALA A 243 4.77 -17.68 -8.75
C ALA A 243 6.12 -18.28 -9.16
N ASP A 244 6.98 -18.57 -8.19
CA ASP A 244 8.26 -19.25 -8.47
C ASP A 244 8.04 -20.69 -8.94
N ARG A 245 7.06 -21.39 -8.37
CA ARG A 245 6.77 -22.79 -8.70
C ARG A 245 5.94 -22.96 -9.97
N PHE A 246 4.85 -22.22 -10.11
CA PHE A 246 3.86 -22.39 -11.18
C PHE A 246 3.95 -21.32 -12.29
N GLY A 247 4.76 -20.32 -12.08
CA GLY A 247 4.92 -19.19 -12.97
C GLY A 247 4.08 -17.98 -12.55
N PRO A 248 4.64 -16.76 -12.64
CA PRO A 248 3.99 -15.54 -12.15
C PRO A 248 2.72 -15.20 -12.93
N LYS A 249 2.65 -15.55 -14.21
CA LYS A 249 1.47 -15.32 -15.04
C LYS A 249 0.24 -16.04 -14.50
N ILE A 250 0.36 -17.32 -14.15
CA ILE A 250 -0.76 -18.14 -13.66
C ILE A 250 -1.29 -17.55 -12.34
N ILE A 251 -0.39 -17.23 -11.41
CA ILE A 251 -0.77 -16.68 -10.11
C ILE A 251 -1.43 -15.31 -10.25
N THR A 252 -0.92 -14.47 -11.15
CA THR A 252 -1.49 -13.15 -11.44
C THR A 252 -2.89 -13.27 -12.06
N LEU A 253 -3.09 -14.19 -13.01
CA LEU A 253 -4.40 -14.46 -13.61
C LEU A 253 -5.40 -15.01 -12.58
N LEU A 254 -4.98 -15.95 -11.74
CA LEU A 254 -5.81 -16.49 -10.66
C LEU A 254 -6.24 -15.37 -9.70
N SER A 255 -5.31 -14.49 -9.32
CA SER A 255 -5.58 -13.34 -8.46
C SER A 255 -6.63 -12.41 -9.06
N PHE A 256 -6.44 -11.96 -10.30
CA PHE A 256 -7.40 -11.07 -10.94
C PHE A 256 -8.76 -11.74 -11.16
N GLY A 257 -8.78 -12.99 -11.63
CA GLY A 257 -10.03 -13.74 -11.81
C GLY A 257 -10.83 -13.87 -10.52
N GLY A 258 -10.17 -14.27 -9.43
CA GLY A 258 -10.79 -14.35 -8.11
C GLY A 258 -11.26 -12.98 -7.60
N THR A 259 -10.45 -11.93 -7.78
CA THR A 259 -10.83 -10.57 -7.37
C THR A 259 -12.03 -10.03 -8.14
N ILE A 260 -12.14 -10.31 -9.45
CA ILE A 260 -13.31 -9.92 -10.27
C ILE A 260 -14.59 -10.51 -9.69
N VAL A 261 -14.61 -11.83 -9.47
CA VAL A 261 -15.79 -12.53 -8.94
C VAL A 261 -16.14 -11.98 -7.57
N LEU A 262 -15.16 -11.85 -6.67
CA LEU A 262 -15.40 -11.41 -5.29
C LEU A 262 -15.80 -9.94 -5.22
N ALA A 263 -15.24 -9.06 -6.06
CA ALA A 263 -15.64 -7.66 -6.13
C ALA A 263 -17.10 -7.52 -6.56
N MET A 264 -17.55 -8.34 -7.52
CA MET A 264 -18.95 -8.35 -7.95
C MET A 264 -19.88 -8.90 -6.87
N LEU A 265 -19.47 -9.95 -6.15
CA LEU A 265 -20.26 -10.49 -5.04
C LEU A 265 -20.38 -9.49 -3.88
N VAL A 266 -19.29 -8.78 -3.56
CA VAL A 266 -19.30 -7.71 -2.54
C VAL A 266 -20.12 -6.50 -3.02
N ALA A 267 -20.14 -6.20 -4.34
CA ALA A 267 -20.95 -5.13 -4.91
C ALA A 267 -22.46 -5.34 -4.69
N LEU A 268 -22.91 -6.59 -4.62
CA LEU A 268 -24.29 -6.93 -4.30
C LEU A 268 -24.67 -6.68 -2.82
N GLN A 269 -23.70 -6.31 -1.99
CA GLN A 269 -23.87 -5.99 -0.57
C GLN A 269 -24.67 -7.05 0.21
N PRO A 270 -24.25 -8.33 0.19
CA PRO A 270 -25.00 -9.40 0.82
C PRO A 270 -25.20 -9.11 2.31
N SER A 271 -26.37 -9.43 2.82
CA SER A 271 -26.69 -9.36 4.25
C SER A 271 -26.07 -10.53 5.01
N GLY A 272 -25.68 -10.30 6.26
CA GLY A 272 -25.13 -11.32 7.15
C GLY A 272 -23.60 -11.40 7.11
N GLU A 273 -23.00 -11.24 8.30
CA GLU A 273 -21.53 -11.21 8.47
C GLU A 273 -20.85 -12.51 8.01
N HIS A 274 -21.52 -13.66 8.23
CA HIS A 274 -21.03 -14.96 7.78
C HIS A 274 -20.98 -15.12 6.25
N VAL A 275 -21.56 -14.20 5.49
CA VAL A 275 -21.48 -14.15 4.03
C VAL A 275 -20.42 -13.15 3.57
N TYR A 276 -20.59 -11.86 3.90
CA TYR A 276 -19.66 -10.84 3.41
C TYR A 276 -18.28 -10.88 4.07
N GLY A 277 -18.16 -11.34 5.32
CA GLY A 277 -16.87 -11.47 6.01
C GLY A 277 -15.90 -12.37 5.25
N PRO A 278 -16.26 -13.63 4.93
CA PRO A 278 -15.46 -14.50 4.07
C PRO A 278 -15.17 -13.92 2.68
N LEU A 279 -16.11 -13.19 2.06
CA LEU A 279 -15.87 -12.57 0.75
C LEU A 279 -14.75 -11.54 0.82
N PHE A 280 -14.72 -10.67 1.85
CA PHE A 280 -13.63 -9.71 2.05
C PHE A 280 -12.30 -10.41 2.35
N LEU A 281 -12.30 -11.45 3.18
CA LEU A 281 -11.07 -12.19 3.49
C LEU A 281 -10.52 -12.91 2.26
N LEU A 282 -11.37 -13.56 1.47
CA LEU A 282 -10.97 -14.19 0.21
C LEU A 282 -10.44 -13.16 -0.80
N MET A 283 -11.11 -12.02 -0.92
CA MET A 283 -10.63 -10.92 -1.77
C MET A 283 -9.25 -10.44 -1.31
N ALA A 284 -9.02 -10.29 -0.02
CA ALA A 284 -7.72 -9.95 0.54
C ALA A 284 -6.64 -10.99 0.18
N LEU A 285 -6.97 -12.28 0.29
CA LEU A 285 -6.05 -13.36 -0.09
C LEU A 285 -5.70 -13.29 -1.58
N PHE A 286 -6.67 -13.12 -2.48
CA PHE A 286 -6.39 -13.00 -3.90
C PHE A 286 -5.58 -11.75 -4.23
N LEU A 287 -5.85 -10.60 -3.62
CA LEU A 287 -5.05 -9.39 -3.77
C LEU A 287 -3.61 -9.58 -3.24
N GLY A 288 -3.45 -10.27 -2.13
CA GLY A 288 -2.14 -10.65 -1.59
C GLY A 288 -1.36 -11.57 -2.53
N LEU A 289 -2.00 -12.65 -3.02
CA LEU A 289 -1.40 -13.58 -4.00
C LEU A 289 -0.93 -12.83 -5.25
N GLY A 290 -1.77 -11.95 -5.79
CA GLY A 290 -1.44 -11.17 -6.98
C GLY A 290 -0.30 -10.19 -6.78
N THR A 291 -0.22 -9.54 -5.62
CA THR A 291 0.92 -8.67 -5.27
C THR A 291 2.24 -9.45 -5.29
N GLY A 292 2.27 -10.64 -4.70
CA GLY A 292 3.43 -11.53 -4.75
C GLY A 292 3.73 -12.01 -6.16
N GLY A 293 2.69 -12.40 -6.91
CA GLY A 293 2.77 -12.89 -8.28
C GLY A 293 3.38 -11.87 -9.25
N VAL A 294 2.88 -10.64 -9.24
CA VAL A 294 3.39 -9.56 -10.12
C VAL A 294 4.83 -9.21 -9.77
N PHE A 295 5.19 -9.13 -8.49
CA PHE A 295 6.58 -8.89 -8.10
C PHE A 295 7.52 -10.05 -8.52
N GLY A 296 7.09 -11.29 -8.43
CA GLY A 296 7.83 -12.43 -8.98
C GLY A 296 8.06 -12.33 -10.49
N TRP A 297 7.13 -11.68 -11.19
CA TRP A 297 7.25 -11.46 -12.64
C TRP A 297 8.32 -10.41 -12.99
N VAL A 298 8.52 -9.39 -12.14
CA VAL A 298 9.54 -8.34 -12.35
C VAL A 298 10.92 -8.96 -12.57
N GLY A 299 11.32 -9.88 -11.69
CA GLY A 299 12.64 -10.52 -11.78
C GLY A 299 12.85 -11.39 -13.03
N ARG A 300 11.76 -11.91 -13.61
CA ARG A 300 11.81 -12.79 -14.80
C ARG A 300 11.67 -12.05 -16.11
N ALA A 301 10.89 -10.96 -16.14
CA ALA A 301 10.57 -10.22 -17.36
C ALA A 301 11.49 -9.02 -17.61
N THR A 302 12.32 -8.64 -16.62
CA THR A 302 13.18 -7.46 -16.69
C THR A 302 14.65 -7.86 -16.81
N PRO A 303 15.44 -7.18 -17.67
CA PRO A 303 16.89 -7.41 -17.72
C PRO A 303 17.53 -7.21 -16.33
N ALA A 304 18.46 -8.08 -15.96
CA ALA A 304 19.05 -8.12 -14.61
C ALA A 304 19.56 -6.76 -14.12
N LYS A 305 20.20 -5.98 -14.99
CA LYS A 305 20.72 -4.62 -14.69
C LYS A 305 19.63 -3.59 -14.35
N ASN A 306 18.37 -3.83 -14.76
CA ASN A 306 17.27 -2.88 -14.60
C ASN A 306 16.24 -3.32 -13.55
N VAL A 307 16.34 -4.54 -12.99
CA VAL A 307 15.34 -5.12 -12.07
C VAL A 307 15.05 -4.21 -10.88
N GLY A 308 16.07 -3.64 -10.25
CA GLY A 308 15.90 -2.75 -9.09
C GLY A 308 15.14 -1.47 -9.45
N THR A 309 15.54 -0.81 -10.55
CA THR A 309 14.90 0.45 -10.99
C THR A 309 13.46 0.20 -11.45
N VAL A 310 13.23 -0.85 -12.24
CA VAL A 310 11.88 -1.23 -12.70
C VAL A 310 11.00 -1.63 -11.52
N GLY A 311 11.53 -2.40 -10.56
CA GLY A 311 10.81 -2.76 -9.34
C GLY A 311 10.41 -1.53 -8.50
N GLY A 312 11.29 -0.54 -8.40
CA GLY A 312 11.00 0.74 -7.73
C GLY A 312 9.88 1.53 -8.42
N ILE A 313 9.91 1.62 -9.76
CA ILE A 313 8.86 2.28 -10.55
C ILE A 313 7.52 1.54 -10.37
N ILE A 314 7.51 0.22 -10.42
CA ILE A 314 6.32 -0.62 -10.23
C ILE A 314 5.76 -0.43 -8.82
N ALA A 315 6.63 -0.37 -7.79
CA ALA A 315 6.20 -0.12 -6.42
C ALA A 315 5.56 1.26 -6.24
N ALA A 316 6.08 2.29 -6.91
CA ALA A 316 5.48 3.63 -6.94
C ALA A 316 4.12 3.63 -7.65
N ALA A 317 4.04 2.97 -8.82
CA ALA A 317 2.78 2.81 -9.56
C ALA A 317 1.72 2.08 -8.73
N GLY A 318 2.10 1.02 -7.99
CA GLY A 318 1.21 0.33 -7.06
C GLY A 318 0.65 1.22 -5.97
N GLY A 319 1.49 2.07 -5.40
CA GLY A 319 1.04 3.06 -4.42
C GLY A 319 0.04 4.06 -5.02
N LEU A 320 0.34 4.61 -6.21
CA LEU A 320 -0.58 5.50 -6.94
C LEU A 320 -1.89 4.81 -7.29
N GLY A 321 -1.86 3.51 -7.62
CA GLY A 321 -3.05 2.70 -7.83
C GLY A 321 -3.98 2.68 -6.61
N GLY A 322 -3.45 2.83 -5.40
CA GLY A 322 -4.24 2.92 -4.16
C GLY A 322 -4.89 4.28 -3.91
N TYR A 323 -4.48 5.31 -4.63
CA TYR A 323 -5.05 6.65 -4.52
C TYR A 323 -6.43 6.77 -5.17
N PHE A 324 -6.59 6.22 -6.37
CA PHE A 324 -7.81 6.42 -7.16
C PHE A 324 -9.04 5.69 -6.62
N PRO A 325 -8.98 4.41 -6.17
CA PRO A 325 -10.20 3.70 -5.78
C PRO A 325 -10.99 4.35 -4.64
N PRO A 326 -10.38 4.89 -3.55
CA PRO A 326 -11.13 5.64 -2.55
C PRO A 326 -11.88 6.83 -3.12
N LEU A 327 -11.28 7.57 -4.07
CA LEU A 327 -11.91 8.70 -4.73
C LEU A 327 -13.11 8.27 -5.58
N VAL A 328 -12.95 7.18 -6.34
CA VAL A 328 -14.04 6.59 -7.13
C VAL A 328 -15.15 6.11 -6.20
N MET A 329 -14.83 5.40 -5.13
CA MET A 329 -15.81 4.95 -4.14
C MET A 329 -16.56 6.10 -3.50
N GLY A 330 -15.87 7.20 -3.13
CA GLY A 330 -16.50 8.38 -2.56
C GLY A 330 -17.36 9.17 -3.57
N ALA A 331 -16.93 9.25 -4.84
CA ALA A 331 -17.66 9.95 -5.91
C ALA A 331 -18.88 9.17 -6.43
N THR A 332 -18.84 7.83 -6.32
CA THR A 332 -19.92 6.96 -6.81
C THR A 332 -20.78 6.36 -5.70
N TYR A 333 -20.58 6.80 -4.45
CA TYR A 333 -21.40 6.39 -3.34
C TYR A 333 -22.83 6.94 -3.49
N ASP A 334 -23.80 6.06 -3.37
CA ASP A 334 -25.21 6.41 -3.34
C ASP A 334 -25.69 6.46 -1.87
N PRO A 335 -25.98 7.67 -1.34
CA PRO A 335 -26.44 7.82 0.03
C PRO A 335 -27.85 7.27 0.29
N GLU A 336 -28.71 7.22 -0.73
CA GLU A 336 -30.11 6.77 -0.58
C GLU A 336 -30.16 5.25 -0.34
N SER A 337 -29.38 4.49 -1.11
CA SER A 337 -29.28 3.04 -0.98
C SER A 337 -28.10 2.57 -0.15
N ASN A 338 -27.27 3.46 0.40
CA ASN A 338 -25.98 3.16 1.06
C ASN A 338 -25.09 2.28 0.17
N SER A 339 -25.09 2.50 -1.14
CA SER A 339 -24.49 1.58 -2.10
C SER A 339 -23.15 2.08 -2.66
N TYR A 340 -22.23 1.15 -2.77
CA TYR A 340 -20.94 1.27 -3.47
C TYR A 340 -20.89 0.42 -4.74
N PHE A 341 -22.04 0.03 -5.28
CA PHE A 341 -22.14 -0.88 -6.43
C PHE A 341 -21.31 -0.39 -7.63
N VAL A 342 -21.41 0.88 -7.99
CA VAL A 342 -20.67 1.45 -9.13
C VAL A 342 -19.16 1.40 -8.90
N GLY A 343 -18.69 1.81 -7.73
CA GLY A 343 -17.27 1.81 -7.40
C GLY A 343 -16.65 0.40 -7.42
N LEU A 344 -17.35 -0.59 -6.87
CA LEU A 344 -16.91 -1.99 -6.86
C LEU A 344 -16.96 -2.64 -8.26
N THR A 345 -17.97 -2.29 -9.06
CA THR A 345 -18.06 -2.72 -10.46
C THR A 345 -16.89 -2.15 -11.28
N LEU A 346 -16.54 -0.89 -11.08
CA LEU A 346 -15.36 -0.30 -11.73
C LEU A 346 -14.07 -1.00 -11.31
N LEU A 347 -13.92 -1.38 -10.04
CA LEU A 347 -12.80 -2.21 -9.61
C LEU A 347 -12.74 -3.53 -10.39
N ALA A 348 -13.88 -4.22 -10.52
CA ALA A 348 -13.95 -5.47 -11.29
C ALA A 348 -13.57 -5.25 -12.77
N VAL A 349 -13.99 -4.15 -13.37
CA VAL A 349 -13.61 -3.76 -14.76
C VAL A 349 -12.10 -3.52 -14.87
N PHE A 350 -11.49 -2.80 -13.93
CA PHE A 350 -10.03 -2.62 -13.90
C PHE A 350 -9.29 -3.95 -13.71
N CYS A 351 -9.80 -4.82 -12.84
CA CYS A 351 -9.24 -6.17 -12.67
C CYS A 351 -9.38 -7.01 -13.96
N LEU A 352 -10.49 -6.87 -14.69
CA LEU A 352 -10.68 -7.52 -15.98
C LEU A 352 -9.68 -7.00 -17.03
N ALA A 353 -9.49 -5.68 -17.12
CA ALA A 353 -8.49 -5.09 -18.00
C ALA A 353 -7.06 -5.59 -17.66
N ALA A 354 -6.75 -5.69 -16.35
CA ALA A 354 -5.46 -6.24 -15.89
C ALA A 354 -5.35 -7.74 -16.20
N PHE A 355 -6.42 -8.51 -16.04
CA PHE A 355 -6.47 -9.93 -16.43
C PHE A 355 -6.17 -10.12 -17.92
N LEU A 356 -6.85 -9.36 -18.79
CA LEU A 356 -6.64 -9.41 -20.23
C LEU A 356 -5.21 -8.98 -20.61
N LEU A 357 -4.68 -7.93 -19.99
CA LEU A 357 -3.30 -7.53 -20.18
C LEU A 357 -2.33 -8.64 -19.75
N ALA A 358 -2.56 -9.30 -18.61
CA ALA A 358 -1.72 -10.38 -18.11
C ALA A 358 -1.68 -11.58 -19.10
N LEU A 359 -2.77 -11.83 -19.86
CA LEU A 359 -2.77 -12.85 -20.92
C LEU A 359 -1.78 -12.52 -22.03
N VAL A 360 -1.61 -11.25 -22.38
CA VAL A 360 -0.77 -10.78 -23.49
C VAL A 360 0.69 -10.56 -23.07
N VAL A 361 0.97 -10.32 -21.78
CA VAL A 361 2.34 -10.16 -21.31
C VAL A 361 3.13 -11.44 -21.56
N ARG A 362 4.16 -11.34 -22.39
CA ARG A 362 5.03 -12.47 -22.72
C ARG A 362 5.94 -12.78 -21.51
N HIS A 363 6.12 -14.06 -21.22
CA HIS A 363 7.22 -14.51 -20.38
C HIS A 363 8.51 -14.07 -21.06
N GLY A 364 9.30 -13.23 -20.40
CA GLY A 364 10.69 -13.05 -20.81
C GLY A 364 11.37 -14.41 -20.70
N GLY A 365 11.46 -15.11 -21.80
CA GLY A 365 12.27 -16.32 -21.87
C GLY A 365 13.69 -15.92 -21.51
N ARG A 366 14.22 -16.42 -20.39
CA ARG A 366 15.66 -16.56 -20.24
C ARG A 366 16.12 -17.38 -21.46
N LYS A 367 16.60 -16.75 -22.52
CA LYS A 367 17.56 -17.43 -23.38
C LYS A 367 18.68 -17.80 -22.43
N ALA A 368 18.81 -19.09 -22.15
CA ALA A 368 20.00 -19.62 -21.53
C ALA A 368 21.15 -19.16 -22.43
N GLU A 369 21.92 -18.18 -21.93
CA GLU A 369 23.28 -18.02 -22.42
C GLU A 369 24.00 -19.28 -22.00
N LYS A 370 24.19 -20.15 -23.00
CA LYS A 370 25.11 -21.29 -22.95
C LYS A 370 26.55 -20.76 -22.93
#